data_71bdd8560d85a7a152386654acd640bf
#
_entry.id   71bdd8560d85a7a152386654acd640bf
#
_cell.length_a   1.000
_cell.length_b   1.000
_cell.length_c   1.000
_cell.angle_alpha   90.00
_cell.angle_beta   90.00
_cell.angle_gamma   90.00
#
_symmetry.space_group_name_H-M   'P 1'
#
loop_
_entity.id
_entity.type
_entity.pdbx_description
1 polymer ?
#
loop_
_entity_poly.entity_id
_entity_poly.type
_entity_poly.pdbx_seq_one_letter_code
_entity_poly.pdbx_strand_id
1 'polypeptide(L)'
;DLQLVIVPRTSEGDDLNYDQSTYGLKTRVSGEYGDLDIYVMKNYSDPVLGGGFSTYLGSGVLRSDLTWTYLEEDSEMQSFFSGVLNYDRSWTWSGRNWYGFIEFYYNGLGEATPLAALQKESLKERLRRGEIFVAGNYYLDALLQYEAHPLVNLLVTVIYNLEDNSVLLQPRLNWEVSQSFELLLGVNVSEGPSGSEFGELVNPEDGTILGNPSQAYLIATYFF
;
A
#
# COMPACT_ATOMS: atom_id res chain seq x y z
N ASP A 1 -1.45 22.32 11.69
CA ASP A 1 -0.27 22.26 10.82
C ASP A 1 -0.67 22.50 9.38
N LEU A 2 0.22 23.16 8.64
CA LEU A 2 0.09 23.36 7.20
C LEU A 2 1.32 22.80 6.50
N GLN A 3 1.13 21.99 5.47
CA GLN A 3 2.21 21.35 4.71
C GLN A 3 2.04 21.64 3.22
N LEU A 4 3.12 22.07 2.58
CA LEU A 4 3.25 22.21 1.14
C LEU A 4 4.14 21.06 0.61
N VAL A 5 3.69 20.36 -0.40
CA VAL A 5 4.43 19.29 -1.05
C VAL A 5 4.63 19.66 -2.51
N ILE A 6 5.88 19.60 -2.97
CA ILE A 6 6.24 19.79 -4.37
C ILE A 6 7.18 18.63 -4.75
N VAL A 7 6.79 17.85 -5.76
CA VAL A 7 7.61 16.77 -6.32
C VAL A 7 7.84 17.09 -7.78
N PRO A 8 8.97 17.70 -8.12
CA PRO A 8 9.30 18.00 -9.51
C PRO A 8 9.56 16.69 -10.27
N ARG A 9 9.12 16.63 -11.52
CA ARG A 9 9.44 15.56 -12.47
C ARG A 9 10.08 16.14 -13.71
N THR A 10 10.94 15.37 -14.35
CA THR A 10 11.60 15.74 -15.59
C THR A 10 11.01 14.96 -16.77
N SER A 11 11.02 15.58 -17.94
CA SER A 11 10.78 14.93 -19.22
C SER A 11 12.06 14.29 -19.78
N GLU A 12 11.96 13.57 -20.87
CA GLU A 12 13.11 13.13 -21.64
C GLU A 12 13.97 14.35 -22.03
N GLY A 13 15.20 14.44 -21.48
CA GLY A 13 16.11 15.59 -21.72
C GLY A 13 16.38 16.44 -20.48
N ASP A 14 16.00 15.99 -19.27
CA ASP A 14 16.22 16.64 -17.96
C ASP A 14 15.51 17.99 -17.76
N ASP A 15 14.65 18.42 -18.66
CA ASP A 15 13.82 19.62 -18.47
C ASP A 15 12.67 19.34 -17.49
N LEU A 16 12.40 20.32 -16.60
CA LEU A 16 11.29 20.25 -15.66
C LEU A 16 9.95 20.15 -16.39
N ASN A 17 9.20 19.10 -16.10
CA ASN A 17 7.86 18.90 -16.58
C ASN A 17 6.83 19.31 -15.51
N TYR A 18 6.34 20.54 -15.60
CA TYR A 18 5.40 21.12 -14.65
C TYR A 18 4.03 20.41 -14.69
N ASP A 19 3.62 19.89 -15.84
CA ASP A 19 2.33 19.21 -16.01
C ASP A 19 2.32 17.85 -15.33
N GLN A 20 3.44 17.14 -15.31
CA GLN A 20 3.61 15.87 -14.62
C GLN A 20 4.09 16.00 -13.17
N SER A 21 4.50 17.20 -12.74
CA SER A 21 4.94 17.43 -11.35
C SER A 21 3.77 17.39 -10.38
N THR A 22 4.05 16.98 -9.14
CA THR A 22 3.04 16.95 -8.07
C THR A 22 3.12 18.21 -7.24
N TYR A 23 1.97 18.82 -6.98
CA TYR A 23 1.79 19.97 -6.08
C TYR A 23 0.68 19.65 -5.10
N GLY A 24 0.92 19.82 -3.82
CA GLY A 24 -0.07 19.50 -2.80
C GLY A 24 -0.04 20.44 -1.62
N LEU A 25 -1.22 20.71 -1.07
CA LEU A 25 -1.42 21.43 0.16
C LEU A 25 -2.23 20.55 1.10
N LYS A 26 -1.69 20.34 2.31
CA LYS A 26 -2.34 19.58 3.37
C LYS A 26 -2.46 20.45 4.63
N THR A 27 -3.61 20.39 5.28
CA THR A 27 -3.81 20.96 6.62
C THR A 27 -4.23 19.88 7.59
N ARG A 28 -3.71 19.96 8.82
CA ARG A 28 -4.12 19.12 9.95
C ARG A 28 -4.71 19.98 11.04
N VAL A 29 -5.88 19.61 11.52
CA VAL A 29 -6.54 20.20 12.69
C VAL A 29 -6.58 19.12 13.77
N SER A 30 -5.88 19.39 14.88
CA SER A 30 -5.86 18.50 16.05
C SER A 30 -6.90 18.96 17.06
N GLY A 31 -7.68 18.02 17.58
CA GLY A 31 -8.72 18.26 18.57
C GLY A 31 -8.71 17.22 19.69
N GLU A 32 -9.60 17.39 20.65
CA GLU A 32 -9.76 16.47 21.79
C GLU A 32 -10.14 15.04 21.35
N TYR A 33 -10.88 14.90 20.24
CA TYR A 33 -11.38 13.62 19.76
C TYR A 33 -10.51 12.99 18.66
N GLY A 34 -9.42 13.66 18.26
CA GLY A 34 -8.51 13.16 17.25
C GLY A 34 -8.02 14.24 16.29
N ASP A 35 -7.33 13.80 15.26
CA ASP A 35 -6.78 14.65 14.20
C ASP A 35 -7.62 14.50 12.92
N LEU A 36 -7.88 15.63 12.27
CA LEU A 36 -8.51 15.71 10.96
C LEU A 36 -7.51 16.28 9.96
N ASP A 37 -7.25 15.54 8.89
CA ASP A 37 -6.46 15.96 7.74
C ASP A 37 -7.37 16.31 6.57
N ILE A 38 -7.07 17.40 5.88
CA ILE A 38 -7.68 17.75 4.60
C ILE A 38 -6.55 18.14 3.65
N TYR A 39 -6.62 17.64 2.42
CA TYR A 39 -5.62 17.99 1.42
C TYR A 39 -6.20 18.09 0.01
N VAL A 40 -5.57 18.94 -0.76
CA VAL A 40 -5.79 19.08 -2.19
C VAL A 40 -4.45 18.96 -2.89
N MET A 41 -4.41 18.23 -3.98
CA MET A 41 -3.19 18.11 -4.76
C MET A 41 -3.48 17.94 -6.25
N LYS A 42 -2.50 18.25 -7.06
CA LYS A 42 -2.37 17.77 -8.43
C LYS A 42 -1.27 16.72 -8.42
N ASN A 43 -1.58 15.49 -8.80
CA ASN A 43 -0.61 14.39 -8.92
C ASN A 43 -0.52 13.97 -10.37
N TYR A 44 0.62 14.20 -11.00
CA TYR A 44 0.72 14.25 -12.46
C TYR A 44 -0.30 15.27 -13.01
N SER A 45 -1.12 14.89 -13.99
CA SER A 45 -2.21 15.74 -14.49
C SER A 45 -3.47 15.74 -13.59
N ASP A 46 -3.61 14.75 -12.69
CA ASP A 46 -4.86 14.45 -12.01
C ASP A 46 -5.07 15.28 -10.72
N PRO A 47 -6.15 16.06 -10.62
CA PRO A 47 -6.56 16.67 -9.37
C PRO A 47 -7.05 15.63 -8.36
N VAL A 48 -6.61 15.78 -7.11
CA VAL A 48 -6.96 14.92 -5.99
C VAL A 48 -7.44 15.76 -4.83
N LEU A 49 -8.60 15.40 -4.28
CA LEU A 49 -9.12 15.88 -3.01
C LEU A 49 -9.11 14.73 -2.01
N GLY A 50 -8.59 14.95 -0.82
CA GLY A 50 -8.55 13.92 0.19
C GLY A 50 -8.75 14.42 1.60
N GLY A 51 -9.09 13.50 2.50
CA GLY A 51 -9.22 13.74 3.92
C GLY A 51 -8.93 12.50 4.72
N GLY A 52 -8.36 12.70 5.91
CA GLY A 52 -8.04 11.64 6.84
C GLY A 52 -8.52 11.98 8.25
N PHE A 53 -8.76 10.95 9.02
CA PHE A 53 -9.12 11.08 10.42
C PHE A 53 -8.36 10.05 11.24
N SER A 54 -7.85 10.45 12.41
CA SER A 54 -7.24 9.54 13.37
C SER A 54 -7.71 9.82 14.78
N THR A 55 -8.03 8.76 15.54
CA THR A 55 -8.47 8.87 16.93
C THR A 55 -8.04 7.65 17.73
N TYR A 56 -7.97 7.83 19.05
CA TYR A 56 -7.79 6.69 19.95
C TYR A 56 -9.09 5.91 20.11
N LEU A 57 -9.00 4.61 19.95
CA LEU A 57 -10.11 3.67 20.20
C LEU A 57 -9.64 2.59 21.17
N GLY A 58 -10.05 2.70 22.43
CA GLY A 58 -9.55 1.84 23.50
C GLY A 58 -8.04 2.02 23.69
N SER A 59 -7.28 0.93 23.53
CA SER A 59 -5.80 0.93 23.64
C SER A 59 -5.08 0.98 22.29
N GLY A 60 -5.79 1.23 21.22
CA GLY A 60 -5.25 1.35 19.87
C GLY A 60 -5.62 2.66 19.21
N VAL A 61 -5.26 2.80 17.94
CA VAL A 61 -5.55 3.96 17.11
C VAL A 61 -6.36 3.52 15.91
N LEU A 62 -7.47 4.20 15.69
CA LEU A 62 -8.27 4.07 14.46
C LEU A 62 -7.87 5.19 13.51
N ARG A 63 -7.60 4.85 12.25
CA ARG A 63 -7.30 5.81 11.17
C ARG A 63 -8.18 5.52 9.97
N SER A 64 -8.55 6.56 9.28
CA SER A 64 -9.18 6.45 7.96
C SER A 64 -8.65 7.55 7.06
N ASP A 65 -8.44 7.21 5.79
CA ASP A 65 -8.12 8.15 4.73
C ASP A 65 -9.01 7.87 3.53
N LEU A 66 -9.51 8.94 2.91
CA LEU A 66 -10.35 8.89 1.71
C LEU A 66 -9.79 9.84 0.68
N THR A 67 -9.74 9.42 -0.57
CA THR A 67 -9.36 10.24 -1.71
C THR A 67 -10.40 10.19 -2.80
N TRP A 68 -10.59 11.31 -3.45
CA TRP A 68 -11.30 11.42 -4.72
C TRP A 68 -10.32 11.97 -5.76
N THR A 69 -10.09 11.21 -6.81
CA THR A 69 -9.19 11.56 -7.91
C THR A 69 -10.01 11.79 -9.17
N TYR A 70 -9.81 12.94 -9.80
CA TYR A 70 -10.35 13.24 -11.12
C TYR A 70 -9.29 12.87 -12.17
N LEU A 71 -9.70 12.08 -13.18
CA LEU A 71 -8.84 11.62 -14.26
C LEU A 71 -8.94 12.57 -15.45
N GLU A 72 -7.90 13.35 -15.70
CA GLU A 72 -7.95 14.37 -16.75
C GLU A 72 -7.84 13.76 -18.16
N GLU A 73 -7.11 12.66 -18.29
CA GLU A 73 -6.80 12.03 -19.59
C GLU A 73 -7.57 10.73 -19.86
N ASP A 74 -8.42 10.26 -18.92
CA ASP A 74 -9.20 9.03 -19.10
C ASP A 74 -10.56 9.33 -19.73
N SER A 75 -10.84 8.70 -20.88
CA SER A 75 -12.10 8.86 -21.60
C SER A 75 -13.23 7.95 -21.10
N GLU A 76 -12.90 6.90 -20.35
CA GLU A 76 -13.86 5.89 -19.89
C GLU A 76 -14.35 6.16 -18.47
N MET A 77 -13.45 6.65 -17.60
CA MET A 77 -13.75 6.97 -16.22
C MET A 77 -13.30 8.38 -15.88
N GLN A 78 -14.23 9.24 -15.46
CA GLN A 78 -13.90 10.64 -15.11
C GLN A 78 -13.28 10.78 -13.72
N SER A 79 -13.61 9.93 -12.78
CA SER A 79 -13.10 10.00 -11.40
C SER A 79 -13.31 8.71 -10.65
N PHE A 80 -12.53 8.51 -9.58
CA PHE A 80 -12.70 7.39 -8.66
C PHE A 80 -12.43 7.80 -7.21
N PHE A 81 -12.95 7.00 -6.28
CA PHE A 81 -12.65 7.08 -4.86
C PHE A 81 -11.72 5.96 -4.45
N SER A 82 -10.82 6.24 -3.51
CA SER A 82 -10.08 5.22 -2.78
C SER A 82 -10.12 5.53 -1.30
N GLY A 83 -10.06 4.51 -0.48
CA GLY A 83 -10.12 4.71 0.95
C GLY A 83 -9.49 3.58 1.74
N VAL A 84 -9.01 3.93 2.92
CA VAL A 84 -8.45 2.99 3.88
C VAL A 84 -9.09 3.22 5.25
N LEU A 85 -9.34 2.13 5.96
CA LEU A 85 -9.73 2.12 7.35
C LEU A 85 -8.82 1.15 8.09
N ASN A 86 -8.04 1.68 9.02
CA ASN A 86 -7.00 0.95 9.75
C ASN A 86 -7.24 1.04 11.25
N TYR A 87 -7.04 -0.06 11.96
CA TYR A 87 -6.92 -0.08 13.42
C TYR A 87 -5.63 -0.77 13.82
N ASP A 88 -4.80 -0.08 14.60
CA ASP A 88 -3.55 -0.63 15.08
C ASP A 88 -3.43 -0.56 16.61
N ARG A 89 -2.64 -1.47 17.16
CA ARG A 89 -2.43 -1.57 18.59
C ARG A 89 -1.09 -2.21 18.91
N SER A 90 -0.44 -1.68 19.98
CA SER A 90 0.69 -2.34 20.66
C SER A 90 0.26 -2.88 22.00
N TRP A 91 0.80 -4.05 22.40
CA TRP A 91 0.57 -4.63 23.73
C TRP A 91 1.77 -5.45 24.18
N THR A 92 1.85 -5.71 25.48
CA THR A 92 2.85 -6.61 26.07
C THR A 92 2.15 -7.88 26.54
N TRP A 93 2.65 -9.01 26.11
CA TRP A 93 2.18 -10.32 26.56
C TRP A 93 3.35 -11.24 26.81
N SER A 94 3.32 -11.89 27.99
CA SER A 94 4.38 -12.79 28.45
C SER A 94 5.79 -12.15 28.47
N GLY A 95 5.84 -10.83 28.81
CA GLY A 95 7.10 -10.07 28.87
C GLY A 95 7.70 -9.73 27.52
N ARG A 96 6.94 -9.86 26.43
CA ARG A 96 7.36 -9.53 25.06
C ARG A 96 6.42 -8.49 24.45
N ASN A 97 6.96 -7.67 23.57
CA ASN A 97 6.22 -6.65 22.86
C ASN A 97 5.58 -7.25 21.59
N TRP A 98 4.34 -6.88 21.39
CA TRP A 98 3.56 -7.22 20.23
C TRP A 98 3.02 -5.92 19.61
N TYR A 99 2.92 -5.91 18.30
CA TYR A 99 2.23 -4.89 17.55
C TYR A 99 1.41 -5.57 16.45
N GLY A 100 0.24 -5.06 16.19
CA GLY A 100 -0.56 -5.54 15.07
C GLY A 100 -1.51 -4.48 14.55
N PHE A 101 -1.86 -4.63 13.28
CA PHE A 101 -2.94 -3.87 12.68
C PHE A 101 -3.85 -4.78 11.85
N ILE A 102 -5.06 -4.27 11.62
CA ILE A 102 -5.99 -4.73 10.60
C ILE A 102 -6.42 -3.53 9.78
N GLU A 103 -6.50 -3.71 8.47
CA GLU A 103 -6.80 -2.65 7.51
C GLU A 103 -7.77 -3.15 6.46
N PHE A 104 -8.77 -2.34 6.15
CA PHE A 104 -9.61 -2.50 4.99
C PHE A 104 -9.24 -1.42 3.97
N TYR A 105 -8.92 -1.83 2.75
CA TYR A 105 -8.59 -0.94 1.65
C TYR A 105 -9.60 -1.10 0.51
N TYR A 106 -10.09 0.03 0.01
CA TYR A 106 -10.91 0.15 -1.18
C TYR A 106 -10.18 0.93 -2.26
N ASN A 107 -10.06 0.33 -3.44
CA ASN A 107 -9.49 0.94 -4.64
C ASN A 107 -10.58 1.09 -5.71
N GLY A 108 -11.14 2.28 -5.87
CA GLY A 108 -12.21 2.53 -6.85
C GLY A 108 -11.75 2.49 -8.31
N LEU A 109 -10.42 2.46 -8.55
CA LEU A 109 -9.85 2.26 -9.88
C LEU A 109 -9.61 0.78 -10.19
N GLY A 110 -9.63 -0.08 -9.16
CA GLY A 110 -9.40 -1.51 -9.29
C GLY A 110 -10.40 -2.22 -10.20
N GLU A 111 -10.09 -3.46 -10.52
CA GLU A 111 -10.92 -4.33 -11.32
C GLU A 111 -11.06 -5.70 -10.65
N ALA A 112 -12.25 -6.30 -10.76
CA ALA A 112 -12.54 -7.58 -10.09
C ALA A 112 -11.70 -8.75 -10.60
N THR A 113 -11.08 -8.62 -11.76
CA THR A 113 -10.19 -9.64 -12.32
C THR A 113 -8.88 -9.03 -12.80
N PRO A 114 -7.74 -9.71 -12.60
CA PRO A 114 -6.44 -9.22 -13.06
C PRO A 114 -6.37 -8.98 -14.57
N LEU A 115 -7.07 -9.78 -15.37
CA LEU A 115 -7.12 -9.61 -16.83
C LEU A 115 -7.85 -8.31 -17.21
N ALA A 116 -8.94 -7.94 -16.52
CA ALA A 116 -9.60 -6.67 -16.74
C ALA A 116 -8.70 -5.50 -16.29
N ALA A 117 -7.99 -5.66 -15.17
CA ALA A 117 -7.02 -4.69 -14.68
C ALA A 117 -5.91 -4.40 -15.70
N LEU A 118 -5.41 -5.44 -16.38
CA LEU A 118 -4.41 -5.31 -17.44
C LEU A 118 -4.93 -4.63 -18.72
N GLN A 119 -6.24 -4.50 -18.90
CA GLN A 119 -6.83 -3.79 -20.04
C GLN A 119 -7.12 -2.32 -19.73
N LYS A 120 -7.19 -1.95 -18.44
CA LYS A 120 -7.48 -0.57 -18.00
C LYS A 120 -6.22 0.28 -17.95
N GLU A 121 -6.07 1.18 -18.93
CA GLU A 121 -4.82 1.95 -19.09
C GLU A 121 -4.50 2.84 -17.89
N SER A 122 -5.51 3.49 -17.32
CA SER A 122 -5.35 4.34 -16.13
C SER A 122 -4.85 3.57 -14.89
N LEU A 123 -5.27 2.31 -14.73
CA LEU A 123 -4.79 1.43 -13.65
C LEU A 123 -3.35 0.96 -13.90
N LYS A 124 -3.06 0.51 -15.13
CA LYS A 124 -1.69 0.09 -15.51
C LYS A 124 -0.67 1.20 -15.33
N GLU A 125 -1.01 2.40 -15.74
CA GLU A 125 -0.11 3.54 -15.61
C GLU A 125 0.20 3.84 -14.13
N ARG A 126 -0.79 3.76 -13.23
CA ARG A 126 -0.57 3.94 -11.79
C ARG A 126 0.21 2.82 -11.13
N LEU A 127 -0.03 1.58 -11.55
CA LEU A 127 0.80 0.44 -11.12
C LEU A 127 2.27 0.64 -11.57
N ARG A 128 2.48 1.06 -12.83
CA ARG A 128 3.81 1.35 -13.37
C ARG A 128 4.53 2.49 -12.66
N ARG A 129 3.78 3.53 -12.23
CA ARG A 129 4.29 4.66 -11.44
C ARG A 129 4.51 4.34 -9.97
N GLY A 130 4.05 3.18 -9.49
CA GLY A 130 4.09 2.80 -8.07
C GLY A 130 3.13 3.60 -7.19
N GLU A 131 2.08 4.18 -7.77
CA GLU A 131 1.03 4.87 -7.03
C GLU A 131 0.03 3.90 -6.40
N ILE A 132 -0.17 2.76 -7.03
CA ILE A 132 -1.02 1.64 -6.60
C ILE A 132 -0.18 0.37 -6.68
N PHE A 133 -0.39 -0.56 -5.76
CA PHE A 133 0.37 -1.82 -5.68
C PHE A 133 -0.49 -3.06 -5.86
N VAL A 134 -1.80 -2.88 -5.98
CA VAL A 134 -2.80 -3.94 -6.08
C VAL A 134 -3.79 -3.62 -7.20
N ALA A 135 -4.32 -4.64 -7.84
CA ALA A 135 -5.15 -4.50 -9.05
C ALA A 135 -6.67 -4.59 -8.79
N GLY A 136 -7.08 -5.24 -7.70
CA GLY A 136 -8.49 -5.41 -7.32
C GLY A 136 -9.09 -4.19 -6.63
N ASN A 137 -10.38 -4.29 -6.23
CA ASN A 137 -11.09 -3.21 -5.57
C ASN A 137 -11.08 -3.30 -4.04
N TYR A 138 -11.14 -4.50 -3.45
CA TYR A 138 -11.35 -4.66 -2.01
C TYR A 138 -10.31 -5.58 -1.38
N TYR A 139 -9.65 -5.08 -0.34
CA TYR A 139 -8.63 -5.83 0.39
C TYR A 139 -8.87 -5.79 1.89
N LEU A 140 -8.51 -6.89 2.53
CA LEU A 140 -8.39 -6.98 3.98
C LEU A 140 -6.94 -7.34 4.31
N ASP A 141 -6.25 -6.43 4.98
CA ASP A 141 -4.85 -6.58 5.30
C ASP A 141 -4.65 -6.71 6.80
N ALA A 142 -3.67 -7.48 7.21
CA ALA A 142 -3.29 -7.61 8.60
C ALA A 142 -1.77 -7.75 8.74
N LEU A 143 -1.24 -7.20 9.82
CA LEU A 143 0.14 -7.42 10.23
C LEU A 143 0.18 -7.80 11.69
N LEU A 144 1.02 -8.78 12.02
CA LEU A 144 1.40 -9.11 13.38
C LEU A 144 2.91 -9.09 13.51
N GLN A 145 3.42 -8.32 14.46
CA GLN A 145 4.82 -8.27 14.84
C GLN A 145 5.00 -8.82 16.25
N TYR A 146 6.02 -9.62 16.44
CA TYR A 146 6.44 -10.19 17.69
C TYR A 146 7.91 -9.94 17.95
N GLU A 147 8.24 -9.29 19.06
CA GLU A 147 9.61 -9.13 19.56
C GLU A 147 10.05 -10.43 20.25
N ALA A 148 10.65 -11.34 19.48
CA ALA A 148 11.19 -12.59 20.02
C ALA A 148 12.41 -12.35 20.92
N HIS A 149 13.21 -11.36 20.61
CA HIS A 149 14.36 -10.85 21.36
C HIS A 149 14.49 -9.34 21.09
N PRO A 150 15.08 -8.51 21.97
CA PRO A 150 15.32 -7.09 21.67
C PRO A 150 16.03 -6.82 20.33
N LEU A 151 16.80 -7.79 19.83
CA LEU A 151 17.50 -7.74 18.53
C LEU A 151 16.81 -8.56 17.42
N VAL A 152 15.66 -9.21 17.70
CA VAL A 152 14.98 -10.10 16.76
C VAL A 152 13.49 -9.84 16.74
N ASN A 153 13.01 -9.37 15.60
CA ASN A 153 11.58 -9.17 15.34
C ASN A 153 11.08 -10.13 14.27
N LEU A 154 9.97 -10.79 14.56
CA LEU A 154 9.22 -11.60 13.61
C LEU A 154 8.00 -10.81 13.18
N LEU A 155 7.75 -10.74 11.87
CA LEU A 155 6.60 -10.06 11.28
C LEU A 155 5.89 -11.03 10.34
N VAL A 156 4.57 -10.97 10.34
CA VAL A 156 3.75 -11.65 9.34
C VAL A 156 2.76 -10.64 8.79
N THR A 157 2.82 -10.39 7.50
CA THR A 157 1.83 -9.57 6.78
C THR A 157 0.96 -10.49 5.95
N VAL A 158 -0.34 -10.22 5.93
CA VAL A 158 -1.34 -10.89 5.09
C VAL A 158 -2.04 -9.81 4.28
N ILE A 159 -2.13 -9.99 2.96
CA ILE A 159 -2.91 -9.16 2.05
C ILE A 159 -3.91 -10.11 1.38
N TYR A 160 -5.20 -9.90 1.62
CA TYR A 160 -6.27 -10.74 1.12
C TYR A 160 -7.17 -9.96 0.17
N ASN A 161 -7.23 -10.39 -1.09
CA ASN A 161 -8.17 -9.85 -2.06
C ASN A 161 -9.56 -10.48 -1.84
N LEU A 162 -10.54 -9.64 -1.46
CA LEU A 162 -11.89 -10.08 -1.09
C LEU A 162 -12.73 -10.47 -2.32
N GLU A 163 -12.34 -10.06 -3.53
CA GLU A 163 -13.11 -10.34 -4.75
C GLU A 163 -12.77 -11.69 -5.35
N ASP A 164 -11.50 -12.00 -5.44
CA ASP A 164 -11.01 -13.23 -6.09
C ASP A 164 -10.55 -14.32 -5.10
N ASN A 165 -10.62 -14.03 -3.79
CA ASN A 165 -10.21 -14.93 -2.71
C ASN A 165 -8.75 -15.37 -2.79
N SER A 166 -7.88 -14.52 -3.28
CA SER A 166 -6.44 -14.76 -3.28
C SER A 166 -5.75 -14.05 -2.12
N VAL A 167 -4.58 -14.55 -1.72
CA VAL A 167 -3.83 -14.07 -0.57
C VAL A 167 -2.34 -14.00 -0.84
N LEU A 168 -1.72 -12.93 -0.38
CA LEU A 168 -0.28 -12.80 -0.27
C LEU A 168 0.13 -12.84 1.21
N LEU A 169 0.90 -13.86 1.59
CA LEU A 169 1.46 -14.03 2.93
C LEU A 169 2.94 -13.69 2.91
N GLN A 170 3.39 -12.82 3.83
CA GLN A 170 4.74 -12.31 3.88
C GLN A 170 5.35 -12.43 5.28
N PRO A 171 5.80 -13.63 5.71
CA PRO A 171 6.61 -13.77 6.92
C PRO A 171 7.99 -13.15 6.73
N ARG A 172 8.46 -12.40 7.73
CA ARG A 172 9.77 -11.74 7.77
C ARG A 172 10.40 -11.91 9.13
N LEU A 173 11.72 -12.00 9.13
CA LEU A 173 12.57 -11.96 10.32
C LEU A 173 13.56 -10.82 10.15
N ASN A 174 13.54 -9.88 11.08
CA ASN A 174 14.55 -8.82 11.20
C ASN A 174 15.48 -9.16 12.37
N TRP A 175 16.76 -9.23 12.12
CA TRP A 175 17.77 -9.53 13.12
C TRP A 175 18.90 -8.51 13.11
N GLU A 176 19.01 -7.74 14.18
CA GLU A 176 20.16 -6.88 14.48
C GLU A 176 21.31 -7.74 15.01
N VAL A 177 22.16 -8.25 14.12
CA VAL A 177 23.27 -9.15 14.47
C VAL A 177 24.31 -8.43 15.30
N SER A 178 24.56 -7.14 14.99
CA SER A 178 25.42 -6.23 15.73
C SER A 178 24.97 -4.79 15.53
N GLN A 179 25.62 -3.84 16.23
CA GLN A 179 25.31 -2.40 16.07
C GLN A 179 25.46 -1.87 14.64
N SER A 180 26.26 -2.55 13.81
CA SER A 180 26.53 -2.13 12.42
C SER A 180 26.04 -3.13 11.38
N PHE A 181 25.35 -4.22 11.78
CA PHE A 181 24.98 -5.26 10.84
C PHE A 181 23.56 -5.81 11.11
N GLU A 182 22.72 -5.72 10.13
CA GLU A 182 21.34 -6.23 10.14
C GLU A 182 21.12 -7.27 9.05
N LEU A 183 20.31 -8.27 9.37
CA LEU A 183 19.80 -9.26 8.43
C LEU A 183 18.27 -9.20 8.39
N LEU A 184 17.74 -9.14 7.18
CA LEU A 184 16.31 -9.32 6.91
C LEU A 184 16.13 -10.57 6.06
N LEU A 185 15.42 -11.54 6.60
CA LEU A 185 14.95 -12.73 5.90
C LEU A 185 13.45 -12.56 5.61
N GLY A 186 13.02 -12.82 4.40
CA GLY A 186 11.60 -12.76 4.04
C GLY A 186 11.22 -13.82 3.04
N VAL A 187 9.94 -14.20 3.12
CA VAL A 187 9.30 -15.08 2.15
C VAL A 187 8.00 -14.41 1.71
N ASN A 188 7.71 -14.42 0.42
CA ASN A 188 6.42 -14.08 -0.13
C ASN A 188 5.78 -15.38 -0.62
N VAL A 189 4.61 -15.71 -0.08
CA VAL A 189 3.82 -16.88 -0.50
C VAL A 189 2.53 -16.35 -1.09
N SER A 190 2.33 -16.60 -2.37
CA SER A 190 1.14 -16.19 -3.12
C SER A 190 0.26 -17.41 -3.33
N GLU A 191 -1.01 -17.31 -2.96
CA GLU A 191 -1.99 -18.41 -3.03
C GLU A 191 -3.34 -17.87 -3.51
N GLY A 192 -4.03 -18.62 -4.37
CA GLY A 192 -5.36 -18.26 -4.85
C GLY A 192 -5.84 -19.15 -5.98
N PRO A 193 -7.12 -18.98 -6.37
CA PRO A 193 -7.67 -19.65 -7.56
C PRO A 193 -6.88 -19.27 -8.82
N SER A 194 -6.88 -20.15 -9.83
CA SER A 194 -6.28 -19.81 -11.13
C SER A 194 -6.98 -18.59 -11.74
N GLY A 195 -6.19 -17.62 -12.19
CA GLY A 195 -6.66 -16.34 -12.73
C GLY A 195 -6.93 -15.26 -11.69
N SER A 196 -6.69 -15.53 -10.40
CA SER A 196 -6.75 -14.51 -9.34
C SER A 196 -5.45 -13.70 -9.24
N GLU A 197 -5.48 -12.58 -8.50
CA GLU A 197 -4.36 -11.64 -8.41
C GLU A 197 -3.10 -12.25 -7.79
N PHE A 198 -3.25 -13.01 -6.70
CA PHE A 198 -2.15 -13.69 -6.03
C PHE A 198 -2.07 -15.18 -6.39
N GLY A 199 -2.94 -15.68 -7.28
CA GLY A 199 -2.89 -17.02 -7.83
C GLY A 199 -2.07 -17.12 -9.11
N GLU A 200 -2.23 -18.23 -9.82
CA GLU A 200 -1.63 -18.41 -11.14
C GLU A 200 -2.43 -17.63 -12.19
N LEU A 201 -1.89 -16.49 -12.62
CA LEU A 201 -2.43 -15.75 -13.75
C LEU A 201 -1.84 -16.32 -15.04
N VAL A 202 -2.68 -16.92 -15.86
CA VAL A 202 -2.28 -17.51 -17.16
C VAL A 202 -2.70 -16.56 -18.27
N ASN A 203 -1.75 -16.19 -19.13
CA ASN A 203 -2.05 -15.45 -20.35
C ASN A 203 -2.90 -16.37 -21.30
N PRO A 204 -4.12 -15.96 -21.67
CA PRO A 204 -4.99 -16.77 -22.51
C PRO A 204 -4.47 -16.94 -23.95
N GLU A 205 -3.54 -16.11 -24.42
CA GLU A 205 -3.03 -16.15 -25.79
C GLU A 205 -1.93 -17.21 -25.99
N ASP A 206 -1.05 -17.37 -25.00
CA ASP A 206 0.14 -18.22 -25.13
C ASP A 206 0.34 -19.22 -23.98
N GLY A 207 -0.54 -19.19 -22.97
CA GLY A 207 -0.45 -20.06 -21.79
C GLY A 207 0.70 -19.71 -20.83
N THR A 208 1.34 -18.55 -20.99
CA THR A 208 2.42 -18.11 -20.08
C THR A 208 1.85 -17.80 -18.69
N ILE A 209 2.51 -18.28 -17.64
CA ILE A 209 2.15 -17.95 -16.27
C ILE A 209 2.69 -16.56 -15.95
N LEU A 210 1.78 -15.61 -15.71
CA LEU A 210 2.08 -14.21 -15.34
C LEU A 210 1.96 -13.98 -13.83
N GLY A 211 1.66 -15.01 -13.05
CA GLY A 211 1.41 -14.91 -11.62
C GLY A 211 2.64 -14.48 -10.83
N ASN A 212 2.38 -14.00 -9.62
CA ASN A 212 3.43 -13.58 -8.70
C ASN A 212 4.02 -14.84 -8.00
N PRO A 213 5.18 -15.34 -8.43
CA PRO A 213 5.71 -16.59 -7.88
C PRO A 213 6.08 -16.39 -6.40
N SER A 214 5.86 -17.42 -5.59
CA SER A 214 6.41 -17.44 -4.24
C SER A 214 7.93 -17.28 -4.29
N GLN A 215 8.46 -16.41 -3.44
CA GLN A 215 9.89 -16.07 -3.44
C GLN A 215 10.43 -15.93 -2.02
N ALA A 216 11.69 -16.26 -1.85
CA ALA A 216 12.43 -15.99 -0.62
C ALA A 216 13.58 -15.04 -0.91
N TYR A 217 13.89 -14.18 0.05
CA TYR A 217 14.97 -13.20 -0.07
C TYR A 217 15.71 -13.01 1.25
N LEU A 218 16.99 -12.65 1.13
CA LEU A 218 17.86 -12.26 2.23
C LEU A 218 18.48 -10.91 1.90
N ILE A 219 18.33 -9.95 2.80
CA ILE A 219 18.99 -8.64 2.71
C ILE A 219 19.95 -8.51 3.88
N ALA A 220 21.20 -8.19 3.60
CA ALA A 220 22.23 -7.89 4.59
C ALA A 220 22.61 -6.41 4.48
N THR A 221 22.47 -5.66 5.56
CA THR A 221 22.79 -4.24 5.62
C THR A 221 23.93 -3.99 6.59
N TYR A 222 24.96 -3.30 6.13
CA TYR A 222 26.08 -2.89 6.96
C TYR A 222 26.17 -1.37 7.02
N PHE A 223 26.23 -0.84 8.25
CA PHE A 223 26.38 0.59 8.54
C PHE A 223 27.84 0.88 8.90
N PHE A 224 28.45 1.87 8.28
CA PHE A 224 29.85 2.29 8.49
C PHE A 224 29.95 3.78 8.80
#